data_9f818b7ef461855cc22745cc76c371dd
#
_entry.id   9f818b7ef461855cc22745cc76c371dd
#
_cell.length_a   1.000
_cell.length_b   1.000
_cell.length_c   1.000
_cell.angle_alpha   90.00
_cell.angle_beta   90.00
_cell.angle_gamma   90.00
#
_symmetry.space_group_name_H-M   'P 1'
#
loop_
_entity.id
_entity.type
_entity.pdbx_description
1 polymer ?
#
loop_
_entity_poly.entity_id
_entity_poly.type
_entity_poly.pdbx_seq_one_letter_code
_entity_poly.pdbx_strand_id
1 'polypeptide(L)'
;MEITNEILERVIAGKAAGEHKAYKYGSDNKIKGHIKATLHDLEQSKNIVIETEDSYGSGYASYVDAFCYKPNGRSSQVKSGTIYIDGIAVYLCKLAPVTVMGTMGKSRSSSGGSFGFLSAEDLNTFPPGDWLEIEAEIRKKLETHGFAILGPRELKKPLSFIAEIETNLGDPPFKIFDAFFHWMD
;
A
#
# COMPACT_ATOMS: atom_id res chain seq x y z
N MET A 1 -4.51 11.64 10.82
CA MET A 1 -4.92 12.64 9.79
C MET A 1 -6.44 12.57 9.65
N GLU A 2 -7.12 13.71 9.67
CA GLU A 2 -8.54 13.79 9.35
C GLU A 2 -8.72 13.75 7.82
N ILE A 3 -9.62 12.88 7.33
CA ILE A 3 -9.91 12.76 5.90
C ILE A 3 -11.06 13.70 5.58
N THR A 4 -10.79 14.78 4.84
CA THR A 4 -11.80 15.75 4.39
C THR A 4 -12.06 15.60 2.89
N ASN A 5 -13.20 16.10 2.41
CA ASN A 5 -13.50 16.12 0.97
C ASN A 5 -12.44 16.89 0.18
N GLU A 6 -11.90 17.99 0.73
CA GLU A 6 -10.83 18.77 0.09
C GLU A 6 -9.59 17.91 -0.16
N ILE A 7 -9.18 17.07 0.82
CA ILE A 7 -8.06 16.15 0.65
C ILE A 7 -8.37 15.13 -0.44
N LEU A 8 -9.57 14.55 -0.43
CA LEU A 8 -9.99 13.55 -1.42
C LEU A 8 -10.03 14.13 -2.83
N GLU A 9 -10.63 15.30 -3.02
CA GLU A 9 -10.65 16.00 -4.31
C GLU A 9 -9.25 16.30 -4.84
N ARG A 10 -8.34 16.72 -3.96
CA ARG A 10 -6.94 16.97 -4.33
C ARG A 10 -6.22 15.71 -4.77
N VAL A 11 -6.34 14.61 -4.04
CA VAL A 11 -5.65 13.36 -4.40
C VAL A 11 -6.24 12.74 -5.67
N ILE A 12 -7.56 12.81 -5.87
CA ILE A 12 -8.20 12.38 -7.13
C ILE A 12 -7.70 13.23 -8.31
N ALA A 13 -7.47 14.52 -8.11
CA ALA A 13 -6.88 15.40 -9.11
C ALA A 13 -5.35 15.24 -9.28
N GLY A 14 -4.74 14.20 -8.70
CA GLY A 14 -3.30 13.94 -8.77
C GLY A 14 -2.43 14.94 -8.00
N LYS A 15 -3.01 15.68 -7.06
CA LYS A 15 -2.31 16.73 -6.28
C LYS A 15 -2.02 16.25 -4.87
N ALA A 16 -0.80 16.47 -4.42
CA ALA A 16 -0.42 16.15 -3.04
C ALA A 16 -1.25 16.93 -2.01
N ALA A 17 -1.63 16.25 -0.91
CA ALA A 17 -2.42 16.79 0.18
C ALA A 17 -1.92 16.24 1.54
N GLY A 18 -2.13 17.01 2.62
CA GLY A 18 -1.80 16.64 3.99
C GLY A 18 -0.76 17.54 4.64
N GLU A 19 -0.66 17.45 5.98
CA GLU A 19 0.16 18.36 6.78
C GLU A 19 1.65 17.97 6.89
N HIS A 20 2.00 16.72 6.55
CA HIS A 20 3.40 16.32 6.58
C HIS A 20 4.22 17.11 5.55
N LYS A 21 5.40 17.61 5.96
CA LYS A 21 6.25 18.53 5.19
C LYS A 21 6.55 18.08 3.75
N ALA A 22 6.67 16.79 3.51
CA ALA A 22 6.93 16.25 2.18
C ALA A 22 5.73 16.46 1.23
N TYR A 23 4.51 16.41 1.74
CA TYR A 23 3.26 16.54 0.98
C TYR A 23 2.73 17.98 0.98
N LYS A 24 2.82 18.70 2.10
CA LYS A 24 2.34 20.09 2.23
C LYS A 24 3.07 21.07 1.31
N TYR A 25 4.39 20.91 1.22
CA TYR A 25 5.25 21.77 0.40
C TYR A 25 5.88 20.98 -0.76
N GLY A 26 5.33 19.81 -1.06
CA GLY A 26 6.00 18.78 -1.80
C GLY A 26 6.10 19.05 -3.27
N SER A 27 7.32 18.92 -3.78
CA SER A 27 7.55 18.44 -5.14
C SER A 27 7.55 16.91 -5.11
N ASP A 28 7.27 16.28 -6.24
CA ASP A 28 7.33 14.83 -6.40
C ASP A 28 8.64 14.23 -5.86
N ASN A 29 9.76 14.91 -6.04
CA ASN A 29 11.06 14.48 -5.53
C ASN A 29 11.12 14.39 -4.00
N LYS A 30 10.47 15.30 -3.27
CA LYS A 30 10.42 15.25 -1.80
C LYS A 30 9.55 14.10 -1.32
N ILE A 31 8.42 13.85 -1.98
CA ILE A 31 7.53 12.73 -1.67
C ILE A 31 8.24 11.40 -1.98
N LYS A 32 8.84 11.28 -3.16
CA LYS A 32 9.65 10.11 -3.53
C LYS A 32 10.79 9.86 -2.54
N GLY A 33 11.50 10.90 -2.13
CA GLY A 33 12.55 10.81 -1.12
C GLY A 33 12.03 10.35 0.24
N HIS A 34 10.87 10.83 0.66
CA HIS A 34 10.21 10.41 1.89
C HIS A 34 9.81 8.93 1.86
N ILE A 35 9.15 8.49 0.79
CA ILE A 35 8.77 7.08 0.59
C ILE A 35 10.01 6.18 0.56
N LYS A 36 11.07 6.56 -0.17
CA LYS A 36 12.33 5.82 -0.20
C LYS A 36 12.98 5.68 1.17
N ALA A 37 12.98 6.74 1.98
CA ALA A 37 13.50 6.68 3.35
C ALA A 37 12.71 5.72 4.23
N THR A 38 11.38 5.69 4.07
CA THR A 38 10.50 4.76 4.79
C THR A 38 10.75 3.32 4.38
N LEU A 39 10.85 3.05 3.08
CA LEU A 39 11.15 1.72 2.55
C LEU A 39 12.53 1.23 3.01
N HIS A 40 13.54 2.11 2.94
CA HIS A 40 14.88 1.78 3.42
C HIS A 40 14.89 1.41 4.91
N ASP A 41 14.15 2.14 5.75
CA ASP A 41 14.03 1.77 7.17
C ASP A 41 13.33 0.41 7.36
N LEU A 42 12.28 0.13 6.60
CA LEU A 42 11.64 -1.19 6.59
C LEU A 42 12.61 -2.30 6.19
N GLU A 43 13.44 -2.10 5.16
CA GLU A 43 14.47 -3.04 4.68
C GLU A 43 15.54 -3.36 5.73
N GLN A 44 15.78 -2.49 6.71
CA GLN A 44 16.70 -2.77 7.81
C GLN A 44 16.18 -3.81 8.82
N SER A 45 14.92 -4.23 8.70
CA SER A 45 14.37 -5.31 9.53
C SER A 45 15.02 -6.65 9.21
N LYS A 46 15.44 -7.38 10.24
CA LYS A 46 15.94 -8.75 10.10
C LYS A 46 14.82 -9.79 9.94
N ASN A 47 13.58 -9.39 10.22
CA ASN A 47 12.41 -10.26 10.28
C ASN A 47 11.62 -10.30 8.97
N ILE A 48 11.87 -9.36 8.06
CA ILE A 48 11.13 -9.23 6.80
C ILE A 48 12.06 -9.07 5.61
N VAL A 49 11.60 -9.54 4.47
CA VAL A 49 12.10 -9.20 3.13
C VAL A 49 11.05 -8.36 2.46
N ILE A 50 11.47 -7.34 1.71
CA ILE A 50 10.55 -6.42 1.04
C ILE A 50 10.77 -6.48 -0.47
N GLU A 51 9.68 -6.52 -1.20
CA GLU A 51 9.64 -6.31 -2.66
C GLU A 51 8.75 -5.12 -2.94
N THR A 52 9.24 -4.20 -3.74
CA THR A 52 8.52 -2.96 -4.05
C THR A 52 8.11 -2.90 -5.51
N GLU A 53 6.91 -2.36 -5.75
CA GLU A 53 6.38 -2.05 -7.08
C GLU A 53 5.72 -0.66 -7.03
N ASP A 54 5.95 0.16 -8.07
CA ASP A 54 5.47 1.54 -8.08
C ASP A 54 4.73 1.96 -9.36
N SER A 55 4.70 1.09 -10.37
CA SER A 55 4.09 1.39 -11.67
C SER A 55 3.36 0.22 -12.31
N TYR A 56 3.60 -1.01 -11.84
CA TYR A 56 3.06 -2.25 -12.43
C TYR A 56 3.29 -2.35 -13.95
N GLY A 57 4.51 -2.01 -14.38
CA GLY A 57 4.91 -1.98 -15.76
C GLY A 57 4.91 -0.57 -16.37
N SER A 58 3.99 -0.28 -17.29
CA SER A 58 3.90 1.03 -17.98
C SER A 58 2.86 1.98 -17.38
N GLY A 59 2.06 1.50 -16.43
CA GLY A 59 0.93 2.24 -15.88
C GLY A 59 1.29 3.26 -14.80
N TYR A 60 0.28 3.93 -14.27
CA TYR A 60 0.37 4.85 -13.14
C TYR A 60 -0.31 4.24 -11.91
N ALA A 61 0.39 4.23 -10.79
CA ALA A 61 -0.19 3.95 -9.48
C ALA A 61 -0.05 5.17 -8.57
N SER A 62 -1.11 5.52 -7.85
CA SER A 62 -1.10 6.58 -6.83
C SER A 62 -0.37 6.19 -5.54
N TYR A 63 0.20 4.99 -5.51
CA TYR A 63 0.89 4.42 -4.35
C TYR A 63 2.15 3.63 -4.76
N VAL A 64 2.97 3.32 -3.78
CA VAL A 64 4.03 2.31 -3.87
C VAL A 64 3.56 1.10 -3.08
N ASP A 65 3.57 -0.07 -3.71
CA ASP A 65 3.33 -1.36 -3.07
C ASP A 65 4.65 -1.89 -2.49
N ALA A 66 4.64 -2.21 -1.21
CA ALA A 66 5.73 -2.88 -0.51
C ALA A 66 5.21 -4.22 0.04
N PHE A 67 5.55 -5.30 -0.62
CA PHE A 67 5.19 -6.65 -0.17
C PHE A 67 6.23 -7.16 0.82
N CYS A 68 5.82 -7.30 2.08
CA CYS A 68 6.64 -7.72 3.21
C CYS A 68 6.38 -9.20 3.54
N TYR A 69 7.42 -10.05 3.50
CA TYR A 69 7.31 -11.47 3.82
C TYR A 69 8.48 -11.97 4.68
N LYS A 70 8.32 -13.12 5.32
CA LYS A 70 9.35 -13.68 6.22
C LYS A 70 10.54 -14.23 5.44
N PRO A 71 11.79 -13.96 5.87
CA PRO A 71 12.98 -14.49 5.20
C PRO A 71 13.08 -16.03 5.34
N ASN A 72 13.98 -16.61 4.56
CA ASN A 72 14.36 -18.03 4.61
C ASN A 72 13.18 -19.01 4.40
N GLY A 73 12.22 -18.64 3.56
CA GLY A 73 11.08 -19.48 3.21
C GLY A 73 10.05 -19.69 4.33
N ARG A 74 10.15 -18.98 5.46
CA ARG A 74 9.24 -19.16 6.62
C ARG A 74 7.79 -18.79 6.36
N SER A 75 7.50 -18.08 5.26
CA SER A 75 6.15 -17.75 4.81
C SER A 75 5.88 -18.24 3.40
N SER A 76 6.58 -19.28 2.96
CA SER A 76 6.39 -19.84 1.63
C SER A 76 6.10 -21.34 1.66
N GLN A 77 5.35 -21.80 0.65
CA GLN A 77 5.04 -23.20 0.42
C GLN A 77 5.30 -23.53 -1.05
N VAL A 78 5.84 -24.73 -1.30
CA VAL A 78 6.03 -25.23 -2.68
C VAL A 78 4.96 -26.27 -2.98
N LYS A 79 4.17 -26.03 -4.03
CA LYS A 79 3.16 -26.96 -4.52
C LYS A 79 3.29 -27.08 -6.04
N SER A 80 3.49 -28.31 -6.53
CA SER A 80 3.57 -28.61 -7.98
C SER A 80 4.54 -27.69 -8.75
N GLY A 81 5.72 -27.39 -8.18
CA GLY A 81 6.72 -26.54 -8.81
C GLY A 81 6.46 -25.02 -8.72
N THR A 82 5.38 -24.61 -8.06
CA THR A 82 5.06 -23.22 -7.79
C THR A 82 5.34 -22.90 -6.34
N ILE A 83 6.03 -21.77 -6.09
CA ILE A 83 6.27 -21.23 -4.77
C ILE A 83 5.14 -20.23 -4.48
N TYR A 84 4.39 -20.47 -3.42
CA TYR A 84 3.38 -19.55 -2.88
C TYR A 84 3.97 -18.85 -1.67
N ILE A 85 3.86 -17.53 -1.61
CA ILE A 85 4.44 -16.69 -0.56
C ILE A 85 3.32 -15.89 0.08
N ASP A 86 3.12 -16.08 1.39
CA ASP A 86 2.21 -15.27 2.18
C ASP A 86 2.95 -14.07 2.78
N GLY A 87 2.30 -12.92 2.80
CA GLY A 87 2.90 -11.68 3.28
C GLY A 87 1.89 -10.61 3.64
N ILE A 88 2.43 -9.47 4.03
CA ILE A 88 1.69 -8.23 4.29
C ILE A 88 2.03 -7.27 3.17
N ALA A 89 1.02 -6.84 2.41
CA ALA A 89 1.18 -5.70 1.51
C ALA A 89 1.01 -4.41 2.29
N VAL A 90 1.84 -3.43 1.97
CA VAL A 90 1.81 -2.07 2.51
C VAL A 90 1.74 -1.11 1.32
N TYR A 91 0.65 -0.37 1.18
CA TYR A 91 0.51 0.65 0.16
C TYR A 91 0.86 2.02 0.74
N LEU A 92 1.90 2.66 0.23
CA LEU A 92 2.34 4.00 0.61
C LEU A 92 1.81 4.99 -0.42
N CYS A 93 0.81 5.81 -0.06
CA CYS A 93 0.22 6.76 -0.99
C CYS A 93 1.25 7.83 -1.43
N LYS A 94 1.32 8.08 -2.73
CA LYS A 94 2.20 9.10 -3.34
C LYS A 94 1.62 10.51 -3.23
N LEU A 95 0.33 10.63 -2.91
CA LEU A 95 -0.39 11.90 -2.91
C LEU A 95 -0.79 12.41 -1.52
N ALA A 96 -0.70 11.54 -0.49
CA ALA A 96 -0.98 11.91 0.90
C ALA A 96 -0.13 11.07 1.87
N PRO A 97 0.16 11.56 3.09
CA PRO A 97 0.91 10.79 4.08
C PRO A 97 0.02 9.74 4.76
N VAL A 98 -0.58 8.89 3.93
CA VAL A 98 -1.44 7.79 4.35
C VAL A 98 -0.92 6.47 3.81
N THR A 99 -1.16 5.43 4.56
CA THR A 99 -0.80 4.07 4.20
C THR A 99 -1.87 3.09 4.65
N VAL A 100 -1.90 1.95 4.01
CA VAL A 100 -2.72 0.80 4.38
C VAL A 100 -1.87 -0.45 4.42
N MET A 101 -2.32 -1.45 5.15
CA MET A 101 -1.68 -2.75 5.20
C MET A 101 -2.72 -3.85 5.32
N GLY A 102 -2.41 -5.01 4.74
CA GLY A 102 -3.30 -6.16 4.77
C GLY A 102 -2.62 -7.41 4.22
N THR A 103 -3.29 -8.55 4.36
CA THR A 103 -2.77 -9.81 3.85
C THR A 103 -2.72 -9.82 2.33
N MET A 104 -1.64 -10.36 1.80
CA MET A 104 -1.50 -10.60 0.36
C MET A 104 -0.67 -11.86 0.12
N GLY A 105 -0.93 -12.53 -1.00
CA GLY A 105 -0.13 -13.64 -1.48
C GLY A 105 0.50 -13.35 -2.83
N LYS A 106 1.69 -13.90 -3.05
CA LYS A 106 2.35 -13.94 -4.36
C LYS A 106 2.66 -15.39 -4.75
N SER A 107 2.71 -15.68 -6.04
CA SER A 107 3.21 -16.97 -6.51
C SER A 107 4.34 -16.79 -7.52
N ARG A 108 5.23 -17.77 -7.59
CA ARG A 108 6.35 -17.82 -8.56
C ARG A 108 6.53 -19.23 -9.08
N SER A 109 6.71 -19.36 -10.39
CA SER A 109 7.05 -20.61 -11.05
C SER A 109 8.01 -20.34 -12.20
N SER A 110 8.52 -21.40 -12.85
CA SER A 110 9.34 -21.29 -14.06
C SER A 110 8.62 -20.65 -15.25
N SER A 111 7.29 -20.67 -15.26
CA SER A 111 6.44 -20.10 -16.32
C SER A 111 5.92 -18.70 -15.99
N GLY A 112 6.27 -18.13 -14.84
CA GLY A 112 5.80 -16.83 -14.39
C GLY A 112 5.30 -16.84 -12.95
N GLY A 113 4.62 -15.77 -12.57
CA GLY A 113 4.04 -15.62 -11.23
C GLY A 113 2.75 -14.83 -11.25
N SER A 114 2.10 -14.76 -10.10
CA SER A 114 0.93 -13.92 -9.87
C SER A 114 1.07 -13.15 -8.57
N PHE A 115 0.39 -12.04 -8.48
CA PHE A 115 0.23 -11.25 -7.25
C PHE A 115 -1.20 -10.70 -7.22
N GLY A 116 -1.68 -10.41 -6.01
CA GLY A 116 -2.97 -9.76 -5.80
C GLY A 116 -2.81 -8.25 -5.62
N PHE A 117 -3.94 -7.56 -5.61
CA PHE A 117 -4.03 -6.17 -5.16
C PHE A 117 -4.78 -6.15 -3.83
N LEU A 118 -4.37 -5.25 -2.91
CA LEU A 118 -5.16 -4.99 -1.72
C LEU A 118 -6.48 -4.32 -2.13
N SER A 119 -7.54 -4.80 -1.54
CA SER A 119 -8.85 -4.15 -1.54
C SER A 119 -9.18 -3.58 -0.15
N ALA A 120 -10.19 -2.73 -0.07
CA ALA A 120 -10.67 -2.24 1.23
C ALA A 120 -11.13 -3.39 2.16
N GLU A 121 -11.43 -4.57 1.60
CA GLU A 121 -11.88 -5.75 2.35
C GLU A 121 -10.73 -6.48 3.04
N ASP A 122 -9.53 -6.42 2.46
CA ASP A 122 -8.34 -7.12 2.94
C ASP A 122 -7.55 -6.34 4.00
N LEU A 123 -7.96 -5.10 4.29
CA LEU A 123 -7.25 -4.23 5.22
C LEU A 123 -7.30 -4.75 6.65
N ASN A 124 -6.16 -4.61 7.35
CA ASN A 124 -5.95 -5.07 8.71
C ASN A 124 -6.22 -6.57 8.90
N THR A 125 -6.18 -7.35 7.83
CA THR A 125 -6.09 -8.82 7.89
C THR A 125 -4.64 -9.24 7.77
N PHE A 126 -4.28 -10.36 8.39
CA PHE A 126 -2.91 -10.86 8.37
C PHE A 126 -2.88 -12.33 7.99
N PRO A 127 -1.79 -12.82 7.37
CA PRO A 127 -1.68 -14.24 7.04
C PRO A 127 -1.77 -15.12 8.28
N PRO A 128 -2.16 -16.41 8.13
CA PRO A 128 -2.17 -17.35 9.24
C PRO A 128 -0.79 -17.51 9.88
N GLY A 129 -0.77 -17.69 11.21
CA GLY A 129 0.46 -17.91 11.97
C GLY A 129 0.94 -16.67 12.71
N ASP A 130 2.23 -16.67 13.07
CA ASP A 130 2.82 -15.64 13.91
C ASP A 130 3.29 -14.43 13.09
N TRP A 131 2.43 -13.41 12.97
CA TRP A 131 2.69 -12.18 12.26
C TRP A 131 2.60 -10.93 13.14
N LEU A 132 2.19 -11.07 14.40
CA LEU A 132 1.93 -9.92 15.29
C LEU A 132 3.17 -9.04 15.50
N GLU A 133 4.34 -9.64 15.70
CA GLU A 133 5.59 -8.89 15.90
C GLU A 133 6.00 -8.14 14.61
N ILE A 134 5.84 -8.80 13.46
CA ILE A 134 6.16 -8.22 12.15
C ILE A 134 5.19 -7.08 11.85
N GLU A 135 3.91 -7.30 12.07
CA GLU A 135 2.88 -6.25 11.89
C GLU A 135 3.18 -5.04 12.78
N ALA A 136 3.48 -5.26 14.05
CA ALA A 136 3.80 -4.19 14.99
C ALA A 136 5.08 -3.43 14.60
N GLU A 137 6.10 -4.13 14.09
CA GLU A 137 7.34 -3.53 13.60
C GLU A 137 7.08 -2.66 12.36
N ILE A 138 6.34 -3.18 11.37
CA ILE A 138 5.96 -2.42 10.17
C ILE A 138 5.18 -1.17 10.57
N ARG A 139 4.15 -1.31 11.38
CA ARG A 139 3.32 -0.21 11.86
C ARG A 139 4.14 0.89 12.52
N LYS A 140 5.00 0.51 13.47
CA LYS A 140 5.88 1.46 14.19
C LYS A 140 6.77 2.24 13.23
N LYS A 141 7.36 1.60 12.23
CA LYS A 141 8.22 2.27 11.25
C LYS A 141 7.42 3.24 10.39
N LEU A 142 6.25 2.84 9.89
CA LEU A 142 5.36 3.71 9.12
C LEU A 142 4.95 4.96 9.91
N GLU A 143 4.53 4.80 11.15
CA GLU A 143 4.17 5.89 12.06
C GLU A 143 5.36 6.81 12.37
N THR A 144 6.55 6.25 12.57
CA THR A 144 7.80 7.02 12.78
C THR A 144 8.12 7.93 11.59
N HIS A 145 7.81 7.49 10.40
CA HIS A 145 7.92 8.29 9.18
C HIS A 145 6.72 9.22 8.94
N GLY A 146 5.75 9.27 9.86
CA GLY A 146 4.62 10.19 9.80
C GLY A 146 3.50 9.77 8.86
N PHE A 147 3.44 8.51 8.46
CA PHE A 147 2.29 7.96 7.75
C PHE A 147 1.14 7.66 8.72
N ALA A 148 -0.06 8.09 8.35
CA ALA A 148 -1.29 7.68 9.04
C ALA A 148 -1.75 6.33 8.45
N ILE A 149 -1.82 5.31 9.29
CA ILE A 149 -2.28 3.98 8.88
C ILE A 149 -3.82 4.00 8.94
N LEU A 150 -4.44 3.88 7.77
CA LEU A 150 -5.89 3.90 7.64
C LEU A 150 -6.47 2.48 7.68
N GLY A 151 -7.65 2.36 8.31
CA GLY A 151 -8.33 1.08 8.47
C GLY A 151 -9.58 0.94 7.60
N PRO A 152 -10.20 -0.25 7.61
CA PRO A 152 -11.39 -0.52 6.81
C PRO A 152 -12.59 0.34 7.21
N ARG A 153 -12.65 0.78 8.48
CA ARG A 153 -13.75 1.62 8.98
C ARG A 153 -13.86 2.96 8.24
N GLU A 154 -12.74 3.56 7.91
CA GLU A 154 -12.65 4.82 7.18
C GLU A 154 -12.74 4.57 5.67
N LEU A 155 -11.99 3.61 5.17
CA LEU A 155 -11.73 3.43 3.74
C LEU A 155 -12.84 2.72 2.98
N LYS A 156 -13.70 1.93 3.66
CA LYS A 156 -14.88 1.30 3.04
C LYS A 156 -16.05 2.28 2.80
N LYS A 157 -15.98 3.47 3.37
CA LYS A 157 -17.04 4.47 3.17
C LYS A 157 -17.06 4.91 1.70
N PRO A 158 -18.24 5.05 1.10
CA PRO A 158 -18.35 5.65 -0.22
C PRO A 158 -17.91 7.12 -0.17
N LEU A 159 -17.45 7.63 -1.30
CA LEU A 159 -17.24 9.07 -1.45
C LEU A 159 -18.58 9.81 -1.25
N SER A 160 -18.53 10.94 -0.56
CA SER A 160 -19.72 11.78 -0.29
C SER A 160 -20.07 12.71 -1.45
N PHE A 161 -19.33 12.64 -2.55
CA PHE A 161 -19.49 13.41 -3.76
C PHE A 161 -19.25 12.52 -4.99
N ILE A 162 -19.73 12.98 -6.15
CA ILE A 162 -19.51 12.29 -7.43
C ILE A 162 -18.08 12.57 -7.87
N ALA A 163 -17.31 11.52 -8.13
CA ALA A 163 -15.96 11.60 -8.61
C ALA A 163 -15.75 10.65 -9.79
N GLU A 164 -14.91 11.05 -10.72
CA GLU A 164 -14.33 10.18 -11.74
C GLU A 164 -12.92 9.80 -11.29
N ILE A 165 -12.67 8.53 -11.09
CA ILE A 165 -11.34 7.99 -10.76
C ILE A 165 -10.96 7.04 -11.88
N GLU A 166 -9.89 7.37 -12.59
CA GLU A 166 -9.33 6.46 -13.58
C GLU A 166 -8.60 5.33 -12.87
N THR A 167 -9.18 4.14 -12.86
CA THR A 167 -8.60 2.98 -12.17
C THR A 167 -9.05 1.67 -12.82
N ASN A 168 -8.17 0.69 -12.82
CA ASN A 168 -8.45 -0.70 -13.19
C ASN A 168 -8.83 -1.55 -11.96
N LEU A 169 -8.85 -0.95 -10.76
CA LEU A 169 -9.06 -1.69 -9.49
C LEU A 169 -10.50 -1.69 -8.99
N GLY A 170 -11.39 -0.89 -9.57
CA GLY A 170 -12.79 -0.81 -9.14
C GLY A 170 -13.67 0.04 -10.03
N ASP A 171 -14.97 -0.11 -9.82
CA ASP A 171 -16.03 0.62 -10.53
C ASP A 171 -16.82 1.51 -9.56
N PRO A 172 -17.50 2.56 -10.04
CA PRO A 172 -18.39 3.36 -9.22
C PRO A 172 -19.53 2.51 -8.59
N PRO A 173 -20.01 2.83 -7.38
CA PRO A 173 -19.63 3.99 -6.59
C PRO A 173 -18.29 3.81 -5.88
N PHE A 174 -17.37 4.76 -6.07
CA PHE A 174 -16.05 4.71 -5.48
C PHE A 174 -16.07 4.92 -3.97
N LYS A 175 -15.12 4.25 -3.29
CA LYS A 175 -14.85 4.37 -1.85
C LYS A 175 -13.70 5.35 -1.59
N ILE A 176 -13.53 5.75 -0.34
CA ILE A 176 -12.36 6.54 0.09
C ILE A 176 -11.04 5.80 -0.22
N PHE A 177 -11.04 4.46 -0.17
CA PHE A 177 -9.92 3.64 -0.59
C PHE A 177 -9.47 3.96 -2.02
N ASP A 178 -10.41 4.01 -2.96
CA ASP A 178 -10.13 4.20 -4.38
C ASP A 178 -9.55 5.59 -4.66
N ALA A 179 -9.91 6.60 -3.86
CA ALA A 179 -9.33 7.93 -3.99
C ALA A 179 -7.82 7.95 -3.68
N PHE A 180 -7.37 7.20 -2.66
CA PHE A 180 -5.97 7.17 -2.26
C PHE A 180 -5.14 6.13 -3.02
N PHE A 181 -5.76 4.99 -3.40
CA PHE A 181 -5.05 3.81 -3.89
C PHE A 181 -5.67 3.33 -5.21
N HIS A 182 -5.40 4.05 -6.27
CA HIS A 182 -5.84 3.72 -7.62
C HIS A 182 -4.64 3.43 -8.52
N TRP A 183 -4.88 2.58 -9.50
CA TRP A 183 -3.91 2.20 -10.52
C TRP A 183 -4.62 2.12 -11.87
N MET A 184 -3.94 2.61 -12.90
CA MET A 184 -4.38 2.53 -14.29
C MET A 184 -3.21 2.14 -15.21
N ASP A 185 -3.53 1.43 -16.27
CA ASP A 185 -2.61 0.99 -17.31
C ASP A 185 -2.44 2.06 -18.40
#